data_a1456c9fdf839c3befa23f9d11049024
#
_entry.id   a1456c9fdf839c3befa23f9d11049024
#
_cell.length_a   1.000
_cell.length_b   1.000
_cell.length_c   1.000
_cell.angle_alpha   90.00
_cell.angle_beta   90.00
_cell.angle_gamma   90.00
#
_symmetry.space_group_name_H-M   'P 1'
#
loop_
_entity.id
_entity.type
_entity.pdbx_description
1 polymer ?
#
loop_
_entity_poly.entity_id
_entity_poly.type
_entity_poly.pdbx_seq_one_letter_code
_entity_poly.pdbx_strand_id
1 'polypeptide(L)'
;MPIPGTERKTHQMKILSAEVLNLMHIDLDKREALIRDVVYEVMSGLDAPDLSDQIVVTYWINAQTLTPAEVGKEISYHMTSGVRKSPPGSLLDQCTGRVIDAVDFDDTHRMGVVRVGFPLKMLMDEGGNLYSTDIFHITAGEGVFGLTENIDVKLCHIAMSDDVLRLFPGPAYGAPGIRQITNWGDDVAFGTILKPCTGITPEEESEIIAQAAANPLFIFVKEDENYLPGVPFAPLKDRLTHANEAIRRVSDQRGDKGLIYAPHITAPPHILADMVKMCVDAGMNGVMLSEYFIGGAIRMVRELTKDLTNPPVIYAHNGGISVRTRHIYREVLDLFTRLDGGDFRQTAPLTNGSSLLRPFGVEWKHCEYELSRPLAGHPPVMMARAGGLDQGNIILNLLDVANGAGIANYLFLAGSAVNGIKNPLGEYDPAIGAEAMRQALQVYRDGVFTRIDASHIQDLKSYAYQNGLQALSTALAQRYHI
;
A
#
# COMPACT_ATOMS: atom_id res chain seq x y z
N MET A 1 16.27 0.97 49.89
CA MET A 1 15.47 2.19 50.01
C MET A 1 14.69 2.32 48.70
N PRO A 2 13.37 2.39 48.71
CA PRO A 2 12.59 2.54 47.50
C PRO A 2 12.68 3.99 47.02
N ILE A 3 12.81 4.16 45.73
CA ILE A 3 12.78 5.45 45.03
C ILE A 3 11.36 6.02 45.12
N PRO A 4 11.12 7.25 45.63
CA PRO A 4 9.79 7.81 45.74
C PRO A 4 9.38 8.45 44.41
N GLY A 5 8.14 8.20 44.01
CA GLY A 5 7.33 9.08 43.16
C GLY A 5 7.27 8.75 41.69
N THR A 6 6.71 7.61 41.33
CA THR A 6 5.97 7.50 40.08
C THR A 6 4.53 7.10 40.45
N GLU A 7 3.68 8.08 40.64
CA GLU A 7 2.23 7.86 40.57
C GLU A 7 1.96 7.37 39.14
N ARG A 8 1.75 6.05 38.99
CA ARG A 8 1.19 5.48 37.77
C ARG A 8 -0.18 6.15 37.58
N LYS A 9 -0.27 7.03 36.60
CA LYS A 9 -1.56 7.41 36.03
C LYS A 9 -2.16 6.11 35.46
N THR A 10 -2.99 5.43 36.25
CA THR A 10 -3.89 4.40 35.77
C THR A 10 -4.86 5.09 34.83
N HIS A 11 -4.52 5.11 33.53
CA HIS A 11 -5.51 5.35 32.50
C HIS A 11 -6.55 4.25 32.71
N GLN A 12 -7.81 4.64 32.93
CA GLN A 12 -8.94 3.71 32.90
C GLN A 12 -9.01 3.16 31.47
N MET A 13 -8.29 2.03 31.25
CA MET A 13 -8.43 1.28 30.01
C MET A 13 -9.91 0.88 29.89
N LYS A 14 -10.48 1.08 28.72
CA LYS A 14 -11.75 0.47 28.35
C LYS A 14 -11.54 -1.04 28.39
N ILE A 15 -11.91 -1.66 29.51
CA ILE A 15 -11.97 -3.13 29.64
C ILE A 15 -12.95 -3.58 28.55
N LEU A 16 -12.48 -4.42 27.65
CA LEU A 16 -13.33 -5.07 26.66
C LEU A 16 -14.41 -5.84 27.43
N SER A 17 -15.67 -5.39 27.33
CA SER A 17 -16.77 -6.08 28.01
C SER A 17 -16.95 -7.50 27.46
N ALA A 18 -17.57 -8.40 28.23
CA ALA A 18 -17.89 -9.75 27.77
C ALA A 18 -18.73 -9.74 26.48
N GLU A 19 -19.51 -8.70 26.22
CA GLU A 19 -20.24 -8.49 24.96
C GLU A 19 -19.29 -8.24 23.78
N VAL A 20 -18.24 -7.44 23.99
CA VAL A 20 -17.20 -7.16 22.98
C VAL A 20 -16.38 -8.41 22.71
N LEU A 21 -16.06 -9.19 23.75
CA LEU A 21 -15.39 -10.49 23.60
C LEU A 21 -16.26 -11.51 22.85
N ASN A 22 -17.58 -11.49 23.01
CA ASN A 22 -18.51 -12.33 22.24
C ASN A 22 -18.64 -11.89 20.77
N LEU A 23 -18.56 -10.59 20.46
CA LEU A 23 -18.46 -10.09 19.08
C LEU A 23 -17.19 -10.58 18.37
N MET A 24 -16.12 -10.88 19.12
CA MET A 24 -14.89 -11.46 18.58
C MET A 24 -15.07 -12.84 17.94
N HIS A 25 -16.18 -13.55 18.21
CA HIS A 25 -16.50 -14.83 17.56
C HIS A 25 -17.36 -14.70 16.29
N ILE A 26 -17.94 -13.53 16.00
CA ILE A 26 -19.00 -13.39 15.00
C ILE A 26 -18.56 -12.62 13.76
N ASP A 27 -17.60 -11.68 13.86
CA ASP A 27 -17.16 -10.84 12.73
C ASP A 27 -15.67 -10.51 12.87
N LEU A 28 -14.85 -11.23 12.09
CA LEU A 28 -13.39 -11.07 12.11
C LEU A 28 -12.95 -9.63 11.79
N ASP A 29 -13.68 -8.92 10.91
CA ASP A 29 -13.31 -7.56 10.51
C ASP A 29 -13.59 -6.54 11.61
N LYS A 30 -14.70 -6.69 12.32
CA LYS A 30 -15.00 -5.86 13.50
C LYS A 30 -14.04 -6.14 14.65
N ARG A 31 -13.65 -7.40 14.84
CA ARG A 31 -12.64 -7.78 15.81
C ARG A 31 -11.31 -7.09 15.52
N GLU A 32 -10.82 -7.19 14.29
CA GLU A 32 -9.55 -6.58 13.87
C GLU A 32 -9.57 -5.05 14.04
N ALA A 33 -10.66 -4.40 13.64
CA ALA A 33 -10.82 -2.95 13.81
C ALA A 33 -10.77 -2.54 15.30
N LEU A 34 -11.49 -3.27 16.15
CA LEU A 34 -11.53 -2.98 17.58
C LEU A 34 -10.16 -3.20 18.25
N ILE A 35 -9.48 -4.30 17.95
CA ILE A 35 -8.13 -4.56 18.46
C ILE A 35 -7.19 -3.43 18.04
N ARG A 36 -7.27 -3.01 16.80
CA ARG A 36 -6.46 -1.93 16.25
C ARG A 36 -6.69 -0.61 16.99
N ASP A 37 -7.95 -0.22 17.19
CA ASP A 37 -8.30 0.99 17.93
C ASP A 37 -7.74 0.98 19.36
N VAL A 38 -7.87 -0.15 20.06
CA VAL A 38 -7.32 -0.32 21.42
C VAL A 38 -5.79 -0.27 21.42
N VAL A 39 -5.13 -0.92 20.46
CA VAL A 39 -3.67 -0.89 20.32
C VAL A 39 -3.17 0.54 20.12
N TYR A 40 -3.79 1.30 19.22
CA TYR A 40 -3.39 2.70 18.99
C TYR A 40 -3.69 3.61 20.17
N GLU A 41 -4.81 3.43 20.87
CA GLU A 41 -5.13 4.17 22.09
C GLU A 41 -4.05 3.91 23.17
N VAL A 42 -3.68 2.65 23.38
CA VAL A 42 -2.63 2.27 24.35
C VAL A 42 -1.27 2.85 23.92
N MET A 43 -0.89 2.68 22.65
CA MET A 43 0.39 3.21 22.15
C MET A 43 0.51 4.73 22.32
N SER A 44 -0.60 5.47 22.13
CA SER A 44 -0.62 6.93 22.29
C SER A 44 -0.42 7.38 23.75
N GLY A 45 -0.71 6.52 24.71
CA GLY A 45 -0.53 6.77 26.15
C GLY A 45 0.82 6.34 26.71
N LEU A 46 1.65 5.64 25.93
CA LEU A 46 2.97 5.19 26.36
C LEU A 46 4.04 6.26 26.09
N ASP A 47 5.06 6.28 26.94
CA ASP A 47 6.22 7.13 26.73
C ASP A 47 6.95 6.77 25.44
N ALA A 48 7.53 7.79 24.78
CA ALA A 48 8.35 7.57 23.60
C ALA A 48 9.56 6.67 23.96
N PRO A 49 9.80 5.58 23.22
CA PRO A 49 10.93 4.69 23.50
C PRO A 49 12.25 5.34 23.11
N ASP A 50 13.35 4.93 23.75
CA ASP A 50 14.68 5.25 23.29
C ASP A 50 14.98 4.49 21.98
N LEU A 51 15.29 5.22 20.91
CA LEU A 51 15.58 4.73 19.56
C LEU A 51 17.03 5.00 19.15
N SER A 52 17.91 5.34 20.07
CA SER A 52 19.30 5.76 19.77
C SER A 52 20.14 4.62 19.18
N ASP A 53 19.90 3.37 19.63
CA ASP A 53 20.68 2.20 19.26
C ASP A 53 19.82 0.96 18.93
N GLN A 54 18.51 1.14 18.80
CA GLN A 54 17.56 0.08 18.57
C GLN A 54 16.36 0.53 17.73
N ILE A 55 15.68 -0.43 17.09
CA ILE A 55 14.30 -0.29 16.65
C ILE A 55 13.38 -0.85 17.72
N VAL A 56 12.17 -0.31 17.86
CA VAL A 56 11.20 -0.79 18.83
C VAL A 56 9.95 -1.26 18.12
N VAL A 57 9.61 -2.53 18.35
CA VAL A 57 8.49 -3.21 17.71
C VAL A 57 7.38 -3.39 18.70
N THR A 58 6.17 -3.03 18.30
CA THR A 58 4.96 -3.23 19.09
C THR A 58 4.22 -4.46 18.59
N TYR A 59 3.97 -5.39 19.49
CA TYR A 59 3.16 -6.58 19.23
C TYR A 59 1.88 -6.53 20.06
N TRP A 60 0.75 -6.84 19.44
CA TRP A 60 -0.43 -7.28 20.16
C TRP A 60 -0.35 -8.79 20.37
N ILE A 61 -0.64 -9.22 21.60
CA ILE A 61 -0.52 -10.61 22.02
C ILE A 61 -1.85 -11.08 22.61
N ASN A 62 -2.27 -12.29 22.26
CA ASN A 62 -3.24 -13.10 22.96
C ASN A 62 -2.59 -14.45 23.25
N ALA A 63 -2.25 -14.71 24.53
CA ALA A 63 -1.46 -15.87 24.93
C ALA A 63 -2.33 -16.93 25.67
N GLN A 64 -1.80 -18.15 25.81
CA GLN A 64 -2.47 -19.24 26.50
C GLN A 64 -2.33 -19.11 28.02
N THR A 65 -1.11 -18.91 28.53
CA THR A 65 -0.79 -18.93 29.95
C THR A 65 0.10 -17.76 30.38
N LEU A 66 0.96 -17.26 29.49
CA LEU A 66 1.91 -16.19 29.79
C LEU A 66 1.25 -14.79 29.67
N THR A 67 1.85 -13.83 30.34
CA THR A 67 1.52 -12.41 30.14
C THR A 67 2.16 -11.87 28.87
N PRO A 68 1.65 -10.76 28.27
CA PRO A 68 2.29 -10.09 27.14
C PRO A 68 3.78 -9.78 27.38
N ALA A 69 4.13 -9.35 28.60
CA ALA A 69 5.52 -9.09 28.97
C ALA A 69 6.39 -10.35 28.95
N GLU A 70 5.86 -11.50 29.37
CA GLU A 70 6.57 -12.79 29.32
C GLU A 70 6.72 -13.30 27.90
N VAL A 71 5.67 -13.20 27.07
CA VAL A 71 5.76 -13.51 25.64
C VAL A 71 6.78 -12.59 24.94
N GLY A 72 6.80 -11.30 25.26
CA GLY A 72 7.81 -10.36 24.75
C GLY A 72 9.24 -10.78 25.11
N LYS A 73 9.48 -11.35 26.29
CA LYS A 73 10.79 -11.90 26.67
C LYS A 73 11.14 -13.14 25.84
N GLU A 74 10.19 -14.02 25.57
CA GLU A 74 10.43 -15.18 24.69
C GLU A 74 10.70 -14.72 23.25
N ILE A 75 9.95 -13.76 22.73
CA ILE A 75 10.22 -13.15 21.41
C ILE A 75 11.66 -12.59 21.38
N SER A 76 12.02 -11.75 22.36
CA SER A 76 13.35 -11.15 22.40
C SER A 76 14.47 -12.21 22.51
N TYR A 77 14.24 -13.26 23.29
CA TYR A 77 15.15 -14.39 23.40
C TYR A 77 15.34 -15.15 22.09
N HIS A 78 14.24 -15.61 21.48
CA HIS A 78 14.28 -16.42 20.26
C HIS A 78 14.75 -15.65 19.03
N MET A 79 14.42 -14.37 18.95
CA MET A 79 14.68 -13.54 17.76
C MET A 79 16.00 -12.76 17.84
N THR A 80 16.78 -12.91 18.91
CA THR A 80 18.08 -12.26 19.04
C THR A 80 19.17 -13.25 19.47
N SER A 81 19.68 -13.16 20.69
CA SER A 81 20.85 -13.90 21.14
C SER A 81 20.62 -15.39 21.38
N GLY A 82 19.38 -15.82 21.61
CA GLY A 82 19.07 -17.17 22.06
C GLY A 82 19.65 -17.53 23.44
N VAL A 83 20.06 -16.51 24.20
CA VAL A 83 20.69 -16.68 25.52
C VAL A 83 19.98 -15.80 26.55
N ARG A 84 19.54 -16.42 27.65
CA ARG A 84 18.77 -15.72 28.69
C ARG A 84 19.61 -14.80 29.57
N LYS A 85 20.91 -14.94 29.59
CA LYS A 85 21.84 -14.10 30.37
C LYS A 85 23.11 -13.87 29.60
N SER A 86 23.51 -12.61 29.48
CA SER A 86 24.74 -12.16 28.84
C SER A 86 25.59 -11.36 29.84
N PRO A 87 26.92 -11.41 29.77
CA PRO A 87 27.75 -10.52 30.57
C PRO A 87 27.49 -9.07 30.18
N PRO A 88 27.22 -8.16 31.13
CA PRO A 88 26.93 -6.77 30.84
C PRO A 88 28.02 -6.13 29.98
N GLY A 89 27.62 -5.40 28.90
CA GLY A 89 28.49 -4.71 27.98
C GLY A 89 29.22 -5.61 26.98
N SER A 90 29.06 -6.95 27.04
CA SER A 90 29.61 -7.86 26.02
C SER A 90 28.92 -7.68 24.68
N LEU A 91 29.55 -8.15 23.58
CA LEU A 91 28.91 -8.15 22.26
C LEU A 91 27.56 -8.88 22.29
N LEU A 92 27.48 -10.00 23.02
CA LEU A 92 26.25 -10.75 23.21
C LEU A 92 25.16 -9.89 23.86
N ASP A 93 25.50 -9.14 24.91
CA ASP A 93 24.58 -8.22 25.59
C ASP A 93 24.09 -7.09 24.65
N GLN A 94 25.02 -6.53 23.86
CA GLN A 94 24.73 -5.48 22.88
C GLN A 94 23.85 -5.95 21.69
N CYS A 95 23.78 -7.26 21.45
CA CYS A 95 22.95 -7.88 20.41
C CYS A 95 21.69 -8.57 20.99
N THR A 96 21.41 -8.43 22.29
CA THR A 96 20.26 -9.05 22.91
C THR A 96 19.08 -8.08 22.96
N GLY A 97 17.94 -8.49 22.38
CA GLY A 97 16.70 -7.73 22.43
C GLY A 97 16.12 -7.68 23.85
N ARG A 98 15.32 -6.67 24.13
CA ARG A 98 14.75 -6.45 25.46
C ARG A 98 13.30 -5.97 25.39
N VAL A 99 12.48 -6.42 26.34
CA VAL A 99 11.15 -5.84 26.56
C VAL A 99 11.33 -4.41 27.06
N ILE A 100 10.76 -3.44 26.38
CA ILE A 100 10.74 -2.03 26.78
C ILE A 100 9.63 -1.82 27.82
N ASP A 101 8.42 -2.22 27.48
CA ASP A 101 7.24 -2.18 28.34
C ASP A 101 6.15 -3.14 27.83
N ALA A 102 5.11 -3.32 28.63
CA ALA A 102 3.92 -4.06 28.27
C ALA A 102 2.69 -3.53 29.00
N VAL A 103 1.52 -3.65 28.37
CA VAL A 103 0.23 -3.26 28.92
C VAL A 103 -0.75 -4.41 28.74
N ASP A 104 -1.34 -4.88 29.85
CA ASP A 104 -2.36 -5.89 29.83
C ASP A 104 -3.73 -5.27 29.54
N PHE A 105 -4.55 -5.94 28.74
CA PHE A 105 -5.87 -5.46 28.32
C PHE A 105 -7.01 -6.03 29.16
N ASP A 106 -6.77 -7.09 29.90
CA ASP A 106 -7.79 -7.79 30.65
C ASP A 106 -7.27 -8.29 32.02
N ASP A 107 -8.21 -8.68 32.89
CA ASP A 107 -7.91 -9.20 34.23
C ASP A 107 -7.25 -10.59 34.20
N THR A 108 -7.25 -11.28 33.07
CA THR A 108 -6.56 -12.57 32.91
C THR A 108 -5.07 -12.40 32.67
N HIS A 109 -4.63 -11.17 32.34
CA HIS A 109 -3.25 -10.82 32.03
C HIS A 109 -2.66 -11.60 30.83
N ARG A 110 -3.50 -12.06 29.88
CA ARG A 110 -3.08 -12.87 28.74
C ARG A 110 -3.16 -12.13 27.41
N MET A 111 -3.93 -11.04 27.39
CA MET A 111 -4.12 -10.22 26.21
C MET A 111 -3.57 -8.83 26.47
N GLY A 112 -2.81 -8.29 25.51
CA GLY A 112 -2.25 -6.96 25.68
C GLY A 112 -1.27 -6.58 24.57
N VAL A 113 -0.53 -5.52 24.83
CA VAL A 113 0.52 -5.01 23.96
C VAL A 113 1.87 -5.16 24.67
N VAL A 114 2.89 -5.55 23.93
CA VAL A 114 4.28 -5.51 24.38
C VAL A 114 5.14 -4.79 23.35
N ARG A 115 6.07 -3.94 23.84
CA ARG A 115 7.11 -3.33 23.02
C ARG A 115 8.44 -4.03 23.28
N VAL A 116 9.09 -4.47 22.18
CA VAL A 116 10.39 -5.14 22.20
C VAL A 116 11.39 -4.32 21.41
N GLY A 117 12.51 -4.00 22.04
CA GLY A 117 13.65 -3.33 21.42
C GLY A 117 14.59 -4.35 20.76
N PHE A 118 14.96 -4.11 19.50
CA PHE A 118 15.92 -4.91 18.75
C PHE A 118 17.14 -4.04 18.42
N PRO A 119 18.35 -4.39 18.91
CA PRO A 119 19.54 -3.57 18.71
C PRO A 119 19.92 -3.40 17.24
N LEU A 120 20.21 -2.16 16.81
CA LEU A 120 20.67 -1.86 15.44
C LEU A 120 21.95 -2.61 15.09
N LYS A 121 22.81 -2.87 16.07
CA LYS A 121 24.07 -3.58 15.90
C LYS A 121 23.93 -4.97 15.28
N MET A 122 22.78 -5.64 15.46
CA MET A 122 22.51 -6.95 14.87
C MET A 122 21.78 -6.89 13.54
N LEU A 123 21.32 -5.71 13.15
CA LEU A 123 20.49 -5.48 11.95
C LEU A 123 21.26 -4.83 10.80
N MET A 124 22.33 -4.07 11.12
CA MET A 124 23.11 -3.36 10.13
C MET A 124 24.23 -4.27 9.54
N ASP A 125 24.46 -4.13 8.24
CA ASP A 125 25.59 -4.76 7.56
C ASP A 125 26.92 -4.04 7.85
N GLU A 126 28.04 -4.55 7.26
CA GLU A 126 29.37 -3.97 7.40
C GLU A 126 29.46 -2.53 6.86
N GLY A 127 28.62 -2.17 5.92
CA GLY A 127 28.52 -0.81 5.35
C GLY A 127 27.65 0.13 6.15
N GLY A 128 27.01 -0.34 7.22
CA GLY A 128 26.02 0.43 7.99
C GLY A 128 24.67 0.54 7.31
N ASN A 129 24.37 -0.30 6.31
CA ASN A 129 23.08 -0.36 5.66
C ASN A 129 22.08 -1.18 6.46
N LEU A 130 20.82 -0.85 6.32
CA LEU A 130 19.70 -1.55 6.93
C LEU A 130 18.71 -1.96 5.85
N TYR A 131 18.21 -3.19 5.91
CA TYR A 131 17.30 -3.76 4.92
C TYR A 131 15.98 -4.17 5.56
N SER A 132 14.89 -3.89 4.88
CA SER A 132 13.54 -4.32 5.31
C SER A 132 13.44 -5.84 5.48
N THR A 133 14.12 -6.61 4.63
CA THR A 133 14.19 -8.07 4.73
C THR A 133 14.77 -8.54 6.05
N ASP A 134 15.86 -7.91 6.53
CA ASP A 134 16.53 -8.28 7.78
C ASP A 134 15.67 -7.87 8.99
N ILE A 135 15.06 -6.68 8.92
CA ILE A 135 14.11 -6.25 9.94
C ILE A 135 12.96 -7.25 10.05
N PHE A 136 12.29 -7.61 8.93
CA PHE A 136 11.19 -8.57 8.99
C PHE A 136 11.66 -9.98 9.37
N HIS A 137 12.85 -10.40 8.97
CA HIS A 137 13.40 -11.69 9.40
C HIS A 137 13.48 -11.80 10.92
N ILE A 138 13.93 -10.72 11.57
CA ILE A 138 14.08 -10.67 13.04
C ILE A 138 12.76 -10.34 13.73
N THR A 139 11.96 -9.44 13.21
CA THR A 139 10.76 -8.95 13.92
C THR A 139 9.48 -9.72 13.59
N ALA A 140 9.50 -10.54 12.54
CA ALA A 140 8.35 -11.30 12.06
C ALA A 140 8.73 -12.75 11.70
N GLY A 141 9.77 -13.29 12.32
CA GLY A 141 10.24 -14.67 12.13
C GLY A 141 9.48 -15.69 12.97
N GLU A 142 9.92 -16.94 12.89
CA GLU A 142 9.28 -18.09 13.56
C GLU A 142 9.22 -17.94 15.09
N GLY A 143 10.22 -17.32 15.70
CA GLY A 143 10.23 -17.04 17.15
C GLY A 143 9.22 -15.97 17.61
N VAL A 144 8.43 -15.41 16.66
CA VAL A 144 7.29 -14.53 16.95
C VAL A 144 5.97 -15.28 16.73
N PHE A 145 5.76 -15.75 15.49
CA PHE A 145 4.47 -16.30 15.07
C PHE A 145 4.34 -17.80 15.34
N GLY A 146 5.45 -18.52 15.46
CA GLY A 146 5.48 -19.95 15.76
C GLY A 146 5.57 -20.32 17.24
N LEU A 147 5.56 -19.35 18.18
CA LEU A 147 5.52 -19.66 19.60
C LEU A 147 4.20 -20.36 19.96
N THR A 148 4.29 -21.57 20.52
CA THR A 148 3.12 -22.37 20.91
C THR A 148 2.25 -21.70 21.98
N GLU A 149 2.82 -20.76 22.71
CA GLU A 149 2.12 -19.94 23.71
C GLU A 149 1.13 -18.94 23.09
N ASN A 150 1.36 -18.52 21.84
CA ASN A 150 0.50 -17.55 21.16
C ASN A 150 -0.76 -18.21 20.62
N ILE A 151 -1.93 -17.76 21.09
CA ILE A 151 -3.23 -18.03 20.44
C ILE A 151 -3.36 -17.14 19.20
N ASP A 152 -2.98 -15.86 19.34
CA ASP A 152 -2.91 -14.90 18.24
C ASP A 152 -1.85 -13.85 18.54
N VAL A 153 -1.13 -13.39 17.52
CA VAL A 153 -0.12 -12.35 17.62
C VAL A 153 -0.12 -11.49 16.37
N LYS A 154 0.00 -10.17 16.57
CA LYS A 154 0.10 -9.18 15.48
C LYS A 154 1.32 -8.30 15.69
N LEU A 155 2.12 -8.11 14.67
CA LEU A 155 3.09 -7.03 14.60
C LEU A 155 2.34 -5.75 14.20
N CYS A 156 2.25 -4.80 15.13
CA CYS A 156 1.37 -3.64 14.99
C CYS A 156 2.11 -2.38 14.54
N HIS A 157 3.37 -2.21 14.97
CA HIS A 157 4.14 -1.00 14.67
C HIS A 157 5.65 -1.26 14.81
N ILE A 158 6.46 -0.54 14.03
CA ILE A 158 7.91 -0.50 14.16
C ILE A 158 8.34 0.97 14.26
N ALA A 159 8.86 1.35 15.42
CA ALA A 159 9.43 2.67 15.65
C ALA A 159 10.93 2.68 15.32
N MET A 160 11.35 3.68 14.56
CA MET A 160 12.72 3.94 14.16
C MET A 160 13.05 5.42 14.32
N SER A 161 14.30 5.75 14.65
CA SER A 161 14.76 7.14 14.67
C SER A 161 14.85 7.70 13.25
N ASP A 162 14.83 9.03 13.14
CA ASP A 162 15.01 9.70 11.84
C ASP A 162 16.34 9.34 11.18
N ASP A 163 17.40 9.13 11.96
CA ASP A 163 18.70 8.71 11.42
C ASP A 163 18.62 7.30 10.81
N VAL A 164 17.91 6.38 11.44
CA VAL A 164 17.67 5.04 10.92
C VAL A 164 16.79 5.10 9.66
N LEU A 165 15.74 5.91 9.66
CA LEU A 165 14.87 6.07 8.49
C LEU A 165 15.63 6.60 7.27
N ARG A 166 16.63 7.49 7.46
CA ARG A 166 17.48 8.02 6.37
C ARG A 166 18.43 7.00 5.74
N LEU A 167 18.62 5.82 6.35
CA LEU A 167 19.41 4.73 5.74
C LEU A 167 18.69 4.05 4.58
N PHE A 168 17.39 4.26 4.47
CA PHE A 168 16.60 3.73 3.35
C PHE A 168 16.62 4.69 2.17
N PRO A 169 16.51 4.18 0.91
CA PRO A 169 16.54 5.04 -0.27
C PRO A 169 15.31 5.94 -0.39
N GLY A 170 14.15 5.47 0.07
CA GLY A 170 12.87 6.12 -0.17
C GLY A 170 12.46 6.18 -1.64
N PRO A 171 11.29 6.77 -1.96
CA PRO A 171 10.83 6.99 -3.32
C PRO A 171 11.77 7.91 -4.09
N ALA A 172 12.01 7.61 -5.38
CA ALA A 172 12.81 8.51 -6.23
C ALA A 172 12.04 9.78 -6.59
N TYR A 173 10.74 9.67 -6.74
CA TYR A 173 9.85 10.77 -7.14
C TYR A 173 8.80 11.06 -6.06
N GLY A 174 8.14 10.03 -5.55
CA GLY A 174 6.95 10.19 -4.73
C GLY A 174 5.86 10.99 -5.45
N ALA A 175 4.80 11.40 -4.73
CA ALA A 175 3.70 12.13 -5.35
C ALA A 175 4.13 13.48 -5.99
N PRO A 176 4.98 14.31 -5.36
CA PRO A 176 5.42 15.57 -5.98
C PRO A 176 6.23 15.36 -7.26
N GLY A 177 7.17 14.42 -7.25
CA GLY A 177 8.02 14.14 -8.42
C GLY A 177 7.23 13.53 -9.57
N ILE A 178 6.26 12.64 -9.30
CA ILE A 178 5.35 12.09 -10.32
C ILE A 178 4.58 13.21 -11.00
N ARG A 179 4.05 14.16 -10.24
CA ARG A 179 3.33 15.31 -10.79
C ARG A 179 4.24 16.20 -11.64
N GLN A 180 5.48 16.35 -11.22
CA GLN A 180 6.47 17.09 -12.00
C GLN A 180 6.80 16.41 -13.34
N ILE A 181 7.15 15.11 -13.35
CA ILE A 181 7.52 14.38 -14.58
C ILE A 181 6.34 14.19 -15.54
N THR A 182 5.11 14.22 -15.04
CA THR A 182 3.89 14.16 -15.86
C THR A 182 3.35 15.54 -16.23
N ASN A 183 3.95 16.61 -15.73
CA ASN A 183 3.46 18.00 -15.87
C ASN A 183 1.98 18.13 -15.49
N TRP A 184 1.56 17.46 -14.42
CA TRP A 184 0.14 17.36 -14.09
C TRP A 184 -0.38 18.44 -13.12
N GLY A 185 0.47 18.99 -12.27
CA GLY A 185 0.04 19.91 -11.19
C GLY A 185 -0.72 19.17 -10.08
N ASP A 186 -1.53 19.92 -9.32
CA ASP A 186 -2.21 19.40 -8.10
C ASP A 186 -3.66 18.93 -8.35
N ASP A 187 -4.07 18.78 -9.58
CA ASP A 187 -5.42 18.35 -9.94
C ASP A 187 -5.61 16.82 -9.84
N VAL A 188 -6.85 16.36 -9.99
CA VAL A 188 -7.23 14.95 -10.00
C VAL A 188 -6.51 14.21 -11.13
N ALA A 189 -5.76 13.18 -10.79
CA ALA A 189 -5.05 12.32 -11.72
C ALA A 189 -5.73 10.97 -11.87
N PHE A 190 -5.93 10.53 -13.12
CA PHE A 190 -6.45 9.21 -13.44
C PHE A 190 -5.35 8.31 -14.01
N GLY A 191 -5.60 7.02 -13.87
CA GLY A 191 -4.84 5.96 -14.55
C GLY A 191 -5.74 4.79 -14.91
N THR A 192 -5.20 3.88 -15.72
CA THR A 192 -5.90 2.64 -16.06
C THR A 192 -5.04 1.41 -15.89
N ILE A 193 -5.70 0.29 -15.59
CA ILE A 193 -5.14 -1.06 -15.57
C ILE A 193 -5.60 -1.73 -16.86
N LEU A 194 -4.68 -2.22 -17.68
CA LEU A 194 -5.03 -2.87 -18.94
C LEU A 194 -5.95 -4.08 -18.73
N LYS A 195 -6.94 -4.20 -19.57
CA LYS A 195 -7.89 -5.31 -19.62
C LYS A 195 -8.18 -5.69 -21.08
N PRO A 196 -8.21 -6.98 -21.40
CA PRO A 196 -8.15 -8.17 -20.54
C PRO A 196 -6.88 -8.31 -19.73
N CYS A 197 -6.95 -9.06 -18.60
CA CYS A 197 -5.82 -9.24 -17.69
C CYS A 197 -4.67 -10.06 -18.30
N THR A 198 -4.93 -10.85 -19.32
CA THR A 198 -4.01 -11.75 -20.01
C THR A 198 -4.65 -12.26 -21.29
N GLY A 199 -3.89 -12.97 -22.14
CA GLY A 199 -4.42 -13.59 -23.34
C GLY A 199 -4.61 -12.62 -24.51
N ILE A 200 -3.94 -11.49 -24.49
CA ILE A 200 -3.87 -10.50 -25.59
C ILE A 200 -2.45 -10.45 -26.17
N THR A 201 -2.34 -10.08 -27.42
CA THR A 201 -1.04 -9.87 -28.07
C THR A 201 -0.46 -8.48 -27.72
N PRO A 202 0.84 -8.24 -27.95
CA PRO A 202 1.43 -6.91 -27.78
C PRO A 202 0.78 -5.83 -28.66
N GLU A 203 0.30 -6.19 -29.86
CA GLU A 203 -0.41 -5.28 -30.76
C GLU A 203 -1.77 -4.87 -30.18
N GLU A 204 -2.56 -5.84 -29.71
CA GLU A 204 -3.85 -5.58 -29.06
C GLU A 204 -3.68 -4.74 -27.79
N GLU A 205 -2.66 -5.03 -26.99
CA GLU A 205 -2.30 -4.24 -25.81
C GLU A 205 -1.98 -2.80 -26.17
N SER A 206 -1.16 -2.59 -27.21
CA SER A 206 -0.77 -1.30 -27.74
C SER A 206 -1.98 -0.44 -28.12
N GLU A 207 -3.00 -1.02 -28.72
CA GLU A 207 -4.21 -0.31 -29.10
C GLU A 207 -5.02 0.14 -27.88
N ILE A 208 -5.13 -0.72 -26.87
CA ILE A 208 -5.80 -0.37 -25.60
C ILE A 208 -5.06 0.77 -24.88
N ILE A 209 -3.71 0.71 -24.85
CA ILE A 209 -2.87 1.78 -24.30
C ILE A 209 -3.17 3.10 -25.02
N ALA A 210 -3.15 3.10 -26.34
CA ALA A 210 -3.36 4.30 -27.13
C ALA A 210 -4.73 4.93 -26.88
N GLN A 211 -5.80 4.13 -26.89
CA GLN A 211 -7.18 4.61 -26.69
C GLN A 211 -7.39 5.19 -25.29
N ALA A 212 -6.90 4.53 -24.25
CA ALA A 212 -7.01 5.05 -22.89
C ALA A 212 -6.14 6.29 -22.66
N ALA A 213 -4.90 6.28 -23.19
CA ALA A 213 -3.92 7.32 -22.98
C ALA A 213 -4.18 8.57 -23.85
N ALA A 214 -5.01 8.50 -24.88
CA ALA A 214 -5.42 9.67 -25.67
C ALA A 214 -6.10 10.76 -24.81
N ASN A 215 -6.78 10.38 -23.73
CA ASN A 215 -7.33 11.34 -22.77
C ASN A 215 -6.22 11.85 -21.84
N PRO A 216 -5.86 13.15 -21.85
CA PRO A 216 -4.73 13.68 -21.08
C PRO A 216 -4.91 13.61 -19.57
N LEU A 217 -6.13 13.38 -19.03
CA LEU A 217 -6.37 13.14 -17.62
C LEU A 217 -5.75 11.83 -17.11
N PHE A 218 -5.49 10.88 -18.02
CA PHE A 218 -4.85 9.63 -17.68
C PHE A 218 -3.33 9.79 -17.76
N ILE A 219 -2.70 9.97 -16.60
CA ILE A 219 -1.24 10.14 -16.48
C ILE A 219 -0.50 8.81 -16.26
N PHE A 220 -1.24 7.72 -16.07
CA PHE A 220 -0.68 6.43 -15.70
C PHE A 220 -1.44 5.28 -16.37
N VAL A 221 -0.68 4.36 -16.95
CA VAL A 221 -1.16 3.09 -17.50
C VAL A 221 -0.29 1.97 -16.95
N LYS A 222 -0.89 0.91 -16.43
CA LYS A 222 -0.14 -0.28 -16.02
C LYS A 222 -0.72 -1.55 -16.60
N GLU A 223 0.13 -2.55 -16.79
CA GLU A 223 -0.31 -3.91 -17.03
C GLU A 223 -1.05 -4.50 -15.82
N ASP A 224 -1.83 -5.54 -16.06
CA ASP A 224 -2.46 -6.30 -14.99
C ASP A 224 -1.44 -7.25 -14.33
N GLU A 225 -1.58 -7.53 -13.04
CA GLU A 225 -0.71 -8.46 -12.31
C GLU A 225 -0.83 -9.91 -12.79
N ASN A 226 -1.89 -10.24 -13.53
CA ASN A 226 -2.07 -11.55 -14.14
C ASN A 226 -1.40 -11.67 -15.52
N TYR A 227 -0.89 -10.57 -16.06
CA TYR A 227 -0.13 -10.58 -17.31
C TYR A 227 1.35 -10.82 -17.01
N LEU A 228 1.71 -12.08 -16.79
CA LEU A 228 3.05 -12.45 -16.37
C LEU A 228 4.10 -12.08 -17.42
N PRO A 229 5.31 -11.64 -17.00
CA PRO A 229 6.34 -11.18 -17.92
C PRO A 229 6.92 -12.26 -18.84
N GLY A 230 6.82 -13.54 -18.47
CA GLY A 230 7.37 -14.66 -19.22
C GLY A 230 6.39 -15.40 -20.14
N VAL A 231 5.18 -14.86 -20.38
CA VAL A 231 4.20 -15.57 -21.24
C VAL A 231 4.67 -15.59 -22.71
N PRO A 232 4.61 -16.75 -23.38
CA PRO A 232 5.19 -16.91 -24.71
C PRO A 232 4.42 -16.19 -25.82
N PHE A 233 3.13 -15.92 -25.63
CA PHE A 233 2.28 -15.22 -26.62
C PHE A 233 2.46 -13.69 -26.59
N ALA A 234 3.11 -13.15 -25.54
CA ALA A 234 3.40 -11.74 -25.40
C ALA A 234 4.68 -11.55 -24.55
N PRO A 235 5.86 -11.81 -25.12
CA PRO A 235 7.12 -11.61 -24.44
C PRO A 235 7.29 -10.15 -23.98
N LEU A 236 7.87 -9.94 -22.80
CA LEU A 236 8.04 -8.59 -22.23
C LEU A 236 8.67 -7.62 -23.23
N LYS A 237 9.73 -8.03 -23.93
CA LYS A 237 10.43 -7.19 -24.93
C LYS A 237 9.47 -6.66 -26.00
N ASP A 238 8.59 -7.49 -26.52
CA ASP A 238 7.65 -7.11 -27.58
C ASP A 238 6.59 -6.17 -27.03
N ARG A 239 6.07 -6.42 -25.83
CA ARG A 239 5.16 -5.51 -25.11
C ARG A 239 5.77 -4.13 -24.94
N LEU A 240 7.02 -4.03 -24.48
CA LEU A 240 7.73 -2.75 -24.31
C LEU A 240 7.85 -1.99 -25.63
N THR A 241 8.13 -2.69 -26.74
CA THR A 241 8.24 -2.08 -28.08
C THR A 241 6.89 -1.48 -28.49
N HIS A 242 5.83 -2.27 -28.43
CA HIS A 242 4.49 -1.85 -28.86
C HIS A 242 3.89 -0.77 -27.94
N ALA A 243 4.15 -0.85 -26.61
CA ALA A 243 3.74 0.20 -25.67
C ALA A 243 4.41 1.55 -25.99
N ASN A 244 5.71 1.56 -26.31
CA ASN A 244 6.40 2.78 -26.74
C ASN A 244 5.81 3.37 -28.02
N GLU A 245 5.42 2.53 -28.98
CA GLU A 245 4.77 2.97 -30.22
C GLU A 245 3.39 3.57 -29.93
N ALA A 246 2.60 2.93 -29.04
CA ALA A 246 1.30 3.43 -28.63
C ALA A 246 1.41 4.81 -27.95
N ILE A 247 2.34 4.96 -27.02
CA ILE A 247 2.57 6.22 -26.29
C ILE A 247 2.99 7.34 -27.29
N ARG A 248 3.87 7.03 -28.24
CA ARG A 248 4.27 8.00 -29.26
C ARG A 248 3.10 8.44 -30.17
N ARG A 249 2.21 7.51 -30.54
CA ARG A 249 1.02 7.82 -31.36
C ARG A 249 0.09 8.85 -30.74
N VAL A 250 -0.01 8.86 -29.42
CA VAL A 250 -0.93 9.75 -28.68
C VAL A 250 -0.25 10.99 -28.11
N SER A 251 1.06 11.14 -28.26
CA SER A 251 1.83 12.24 -27.67
C SER A 251 1.28 13.62 -28.04
N ASP A 252 0.96 13.84 -29.30
CA ASP A 252 0.43 15.12 -29.81
C ASP A 252 -0.95 15.45 -29.22
N GLN A 253 -1.76 14.45 -28.93
CA GLN A 253 -3.10 14.62 -28.32
C GLN A 253 -3.01 15.02 -26.84
N ARG A 254 -1.88 14.71 -26.20
CA ARG A 254 -1.66 14.97 -24.78
C ARG A 254 -1.07 16.36 -24.51
N GLY A 255 -0.56 17.03 -25.55
CA GLY A 255 0.15 18.30 -25.40
C GLY A 255 1.42 18.11 -24.57
N ASP A 256 1.56 18.89 -23.50
CA ASP A 256 2.70 18.83 -22.57
C ASP A 256 2.53 17.82 -21.41
N LYS A 257 1.43 17.06 -21.40
CA LYS A 257 1.13 16.10 -20.32
C LYS A 257 1.86 14.77 -20.53
N GLY A 258 2.73 14.43 -19.58
CA GLY A 258 3.44 13.16 -19.55
C GLY A 258 2.53 11.95 -19.27
N LEU A 259 3.01 10.79 -19.64
CA LEU A 259 2.39 9.50 -19.34
C LEU A 259 3.41 8.56 -18.72
N ILE A 260 3.06 7.88 -17.65
CA ILE A 260 3.83 6.79 -17.07
C ILE A 260 3.20 5.48 -17.53
N TYR A 261 4.02 4.61 -18.13
CA TYR A 261 3.64 3.23 -18.39
C TYR A 261 4.43 2.29 -17.51
N ALA A 262 3.74 1.39 -16.82
CA ALA A 262 4.34 0.46 -15.86
C ALA A 262 4.08 -1.01 -16.27
N PRO A 263 4.99 -1.65 -17.03
CA PRO A 263 4.94 -3.07 -17.34
C PRO A 263 5.06 -3.91 -16.05
N HIS A 264 4.45 -5.09 -16.05
CA HIS A 264 4.54 -6.05 -14.97
C HIS A 264 5.84 -6.85 -15.06
N ILE A 265 6.69 -6.74 -14.03
CA ILE A 265 8.00 -7.40 -13.97
C ILE A 265 8.17 -8.35 -12.77
N THR A 266 7.09 -8.72 -12.07
CA THR A 266 7.20 -9.69 -10.97
C THR A 266 7.75 -11.01 -11.49
N ALA A 267 8.95 -11.37 -11.05
CA ALA A 267 9.67 -12.55 -11.50
C ALA A 267 10.59 -13.09 -10.39
N PRO A 268 11.09 -14.32 -10.48
CA PRO A 268 12.12 -14.80 -9.55
C PRO A 268 13.33 -13.85 -9.48
N PRO A 269 14.00 -13.70 -8.32
CA PRO A 269 15.06 -12.70 -8.12
C PRO A 269 16.17 -12.75 -9.18
N HIS A 270 16.58 -13.95 -9.62
CA HIS A 270 17.64 -14.13 -10.62
C HIS A 270 17.26 -13.67 -12.04
N ILE A 271 15.95 -13.47 -12.31
CA ILE A 271 15.43 -12.97 -13.60
C ILE A 271 15.06 -11.48 -13.48
N LEU A 272 14.68 -11.03 -12.29
CA LEU A 272 14.15 -9.68 -12.06
C LEU A 272 15.16 -8.60 -12.50
N ALA A 273 16.46 -8.80 -12.22
CA ALA A 273 17.50 -7.84 -12.63
C ALA A 273 17.56 -7.65 -14.16
N ASP A 274 17.46 -8.75 -14.93
CA ASP A 274 17.44 -8.69 -16.39
C ASP A 274 16.19 -7.99 -16.91
N MET A 275 15.03 -8.20 -16.26
CA MET A 275 13.78 -7.51 -16.62
C MET A 275 13.86 -6.01 -16.34
N VAL A 276 14.43 -5.61 -15.20
CA VAL A 276 14.68 -4.19 -14.88
C VAL A 276 15.57 -3.57 -15.96
N LYS A 277 16.68 -4.24 -16.30
CA LYS A 277 17.58 -3.78 -17.36
C LYS A 277 16.85 -3.66 -18.70
N MET A 278 16.03 -4.64 -19.08
CA MET A 278 15.26 -4.62 -20.33
C MET A 278 14.30 -3.43 -20.35
N CYS A 279 13.62 -3.11 -19.26
CA CYS A 279 12.74 -1.94 -19.16
C CYS A 279 13.53 -0.63 -19.29
N VAL A 280 14.69 -0.52 -18.63
CA VAL A 280 15.57 0.66 -18.72
C VAL A 280 16.11 0.83 -20.13
N ASP A 281 16.62 -0.23 -20.77
CA ASP A 281 17.14 -0.20 -22.13
C ASP A 281 16.04 0.16 -23.17
N ALA A 282 14.80 -0.22 -22.90
CA ALA A 282 13.64 0.16 -23.72
C ALA A 282 13.15 1.59 -23.46
N GLY A 283 13.73 2.29 -22.47
CA GLY A 283 13.33 3.67 -22.11
C GLY A 283 12.01 3.75 -21.34
N MET A 284 11.60 2.69 -20.65
CA MET A 284 10.41 2.71 -19.80
C MET A 284 10.60 3.65 -18.60
N ASN A 285 9.60 4.46 -18.36
CA ASN A 285 9.59 5.41 -17.24
C ASN A 285 8.89 4.87 -15.98
N GLY A 286 8.37 3.64 -16.01
CA GLY A 286 7.77 2.97 -14.87
C GLY A 286 7.93 1.46 -14.93
N VAL A 287 7.77 0.80 -13.79
CA VAL A 287 7.68 -0.66 -13.62
C VAL A 287 6.65 -0.99 -12.53
N MET A 288 5.99 -2.13 -12.65
CA MET A 288 5.05 -2.63 -11.64
C MET A 288 5.49 -4.00 -11.14
N LEU A 289 5.45 -4.18 -9.81
CA LEU A 289 5.75 -5.47 -9.19
C LEU A 289 4.93 -5.72 -7.93
N SER A 290 4.71 -7.01 -7.66
CA SER A 290 4.06 -7.52 -6.44
C SER A 290 5.14 -7.98 -5.47
N GLU A 291 5.62 -7.06 -4.63
CA GLU A 291 6.76 -7.28 -3.74
C GLU A 291 6.55 -8.45 -2.77
N TYR A 292 5.29 -8.67 -2.32
CA TYR A 292 5.03 -9.69 -1.30
C TYR A 292 5.28 -11.14 -1.76
N PHE A 293 5.47 -11.34 -3.06
CA PHE A 293 5.93 -12.62 -3.61
C PHE A 293 7.46 -12.70 -3.70
N ILE A 294 8.15 -11.53 -3.63
CA ILE A 294 9.61 -11.44 -3.75
C ILE A 294 10.11 -10.43 -2.70
N GLY A 295 10.58 -10.90 -1.55
CA GLY A 295 11.11 -10.02 -0.51
C GLY A 295 12.25 -9.13 -1.02
N GLY A 296 12.19 -7.82 -0.71
CA GLY A 296 13.20 -6.85 -1.10
C GLY A 296 13.22 -6.45 -2.58
N ALA A 297 12.21 -6.84 -3.36
CA ALA A 297 12.18 -6.57 -4.81
C ALA A 297 12.16 -5.06 -5.13
N ILE A 298 11.42 -4.25 -4.38
CA ILE A 298 11.38 -2.79 -4.56
C ILE A 298 12.79 -2.21 -4.30
N ARG A 299 13.42 -2.60 -3.19
CA ARG A 299 14.78 -2.18 -2.87
C ARG A 299 15.77 -2.56 -3.96
N MET A 300 15.68 -3.79 -4.48
CA MET A 300 16.52 -4.27 -5.57
C MET A 300 16.38 -3.41 -6.83
N VAL A 301 15.14 -3.11 -7.26
CA VAL A 301 14.90 -2.25 -8.42
C VAL A 301 15.50 -0.85 -8.19
N ARG A 302 15.32 -0.29 -7.00
CA ARG A 302 15.84 1.03 -6.65
C ARG A 302 17.37 1.06 -6.67
N GLU A 303 18.03 0.06 -6.10
CA GLU A 303 19.50 -0.05 -6.12
C GLU A 303 20.07 -0.24 -7.54
N LEU A 304 19.41 -1.05 -8.38
CA LEU A 304 19.82 -1.25 -9.78
C LEU A 304 19.68 0.01 -10.64
N THR A 305 18.86 0.97 -10.22
CA THR A 305 18.52 2.16 -11.01
C THR A 305 18.96 3.47 -10.34
N LYS A 306 19.63 3.43 -9.19
CA LYS A 306 19.99 4.61 -8.39
C LYS A 306 20.89 5.64 -9.11
N ASP A 307 21.75 5.15 -10.01
CA ASP A 307 22.72 5.99 -10.74
C ASP A 307 22.14 6.55 -12.05
N LEU A 308 20.88 6.23 -12.38
CA LEU A 308 20.21 6.78 -13.55
C LEU A 308 19.72 8.20 -13.27
N THR A 309 19.91 9.10 -14.25
CA THR A 309 19.36 10.47 -14.18
C THR A 309 17.83 10.48 -14.03
N ASN A 310 17.16 9.55 -14.70
CA ASN A 310 15.71 9.37 -14.65
C ASN A 310 15.41 7.89 -14.37
N PRO A 311 15.48 7.44 -13.11
CA PRO A 311 15.14 6.06 -12.76
C PRO A 311 13.66 5.79 -13.06
N PRO A 312 13.26 4.54 -13.36
CA PRO A 312 11.85 4.23 -13.54
C PRO A 312 11.08 4.44 -12.24
N VAL A 313 9.87 4.91 -12.35
CA VAL A 313 8.90 4.96 -11.26
C VAL A 313 8.54 3.54 -10.84
N ILE A 314 8.45 3.26 -9.55
CA ILE A 314 8.09 1.94 -9.02
C ILE A 314 6.64 1.95 -8.53
N TYR A 315 5.80 1.14 -9.17
CA TYR A 315 4.43 0.87 -8.72
C TYR A 315 4.39 -0.43 -7.90
N ALA A 316 4.15 -0.28 -6.59
CA ALA A 316 4.03 -1.42 -5.68
C ALA A 316 2.58 -1.93 -5.64
N HIS A 317 2.38 -3.12 -6.22
CA HIS A 317 1.08 -3.78 -6.30
C HIS A 317 0.75 -4.57 -5.02
N ASN A 318 -0.55 -4.76 -4.75
CA ASN A 318 -1.05 -5.45 -3.55
C ASN A 318 -1.00 -6.99 -3.62
N GLY A 319 -0.52 -7.57 -4.70
CA GLY A 319 -0.46 -9.03 -4.84
C GLY A 319 0.24 -9.69 -3.64
N GLY A 320 -0.45 -10.61 -2.95
CA GLY A 320 0.06 -11.33 -1.78
C GLY A 320 -0.06 -10.62 -0.44
N ILE A 321 -0.47 -9.34 -0.39
CA ILE A 321 -0.55 -8.59 0.87
C ILE A 321 -1.50 -9.22 1.89
N SER A 322 -2.65 -9.73 1.45
CA SER A 322 -3.67 -10.31 2.31
C SER A 322 -3.21 -11.54 3.11
N VAL A 323 -2.14 -12.20 2.66
CA VAL A 323 -1.52 -13.30 3.41
C VAL A 323 -0.71 -12.74 4.59
N ARG A 324 0.06 -11.69 4.37
CA ARG A 324 0.92 -11.07 5.39
C ARG A 324 0.13 -10.27 6.42
N THR A 325 -0.96 -9.61 6.02
CA THR A 325 -1.79 -8.78 6.90
C THR A 325 -2.57 -9.58 7.95
N ARG A 326 -2.53 -10.90 7.88
CA ARG A 326 -3.02 -11.76 8.97
C ARG A 326 -2.23 -11.58 10.27
N HIS A 327 -0.94 -11.28 10.17
CA HIS A 327 -0.02 -11.20 11.30
C HIS A 327 0.75 -9.87 11.40
N ILE A 328 0.76 -9.08 10.34
CA ILE A 328 1.45 -7.78 10.30
C ILE A 328 0.44 -6.72 9.90
N TYR A 329 0.35 -5.64 10.66
CA TYR A 329 -0.51 -4.53 10.26
C TYR A 329 -0.07 -3.98 8.91
N ARG A 330 -1.04 -3.69 8.07
CA ARG A 330 -0.79 -3.27 6.69
C ARG A 330 0.05 -1.99 6.61
N GLU A 331 -0.19 -1.03 7.49
CA GLU A 331 0.56 0.22 7.57
C GLU A 331 2.05 0.01 7.83
N VAL A 332 2.44 -1.07 8.52
CA VAL A 332 3.85 -1.45 8.67
C VAL A 332 4.42 -1.91 7.33
N LEU A 333 3.69 -2.71 6.59
CA LEU A 333 4.11 -3.15 5.25
C LEU A 333 4.20 -1.97 4.28
N ASP A 334 3.24 -1.05 4.34
CA ASP A 334 3.20 0.13 3.49
C ASP A 334 4.33 1.13 3.84
N LEU A 335 4.70 1.26 5.13
CA LEU A 335 5.88 2.01 5.55
C LEU A 335 7.15 1.48 4.88
N PHE A 336 7.39 0.16 4.92
CA PHE A 336 8.58 -0.43 4.30
C PHE A 336 8.53 -0.38 2.77
N THR A 337 7.35 -0.50 2.15
CA THR A 337 7.19 -0.23 0.71
C THR A 337 7.70 1.17 0.34
N ARG A 338 7.36 2.18 1.16
CA ARG A 338 7.85 3.56 0.98
C ARG A 338 9.35 3.67 1.22
N LEU A 339 9.86 3.11 2.32
CA LEU A 339 11.28 3.16 2.68
C LEU A 339 12.16 2.48 1.64
N ASP A 340 11.75 1.34 1.10
CA ASP A 340 12.47 0.60 0.06
C ASP A 340 12.44 1.27 -1.31
N GLY A 341 11.62 2.28 -1.51
CA GLY A 341 11.66 3.11 -2.72
C GLY A 341 10.45 3.07 -3.64
N GLY A 342 9.31 2.55 -3.19
CA GLY A 342 8.06 2.59 -3.96
C GLY A 342 7.57 4.03 -4.17
N ASP A 343 7.34 4.44 -5.41
CA ASP A 343 6.80 5.76 -5.76
C ASP A 343 5.28 5.77 -5.76
N PHE A 344 4.67 4.66 -6.17
CA PHE A 344 3.25 4.40 -6.06
C PHE A 344 3.00 3.23 -5.11
N ARG A 345 1.94 3.36 -4.34
CA ARG A 345 1.41 2.25 -3.56
C ARG A 345 -0.06 2.04 -3.87
N GLN A 346 -0.42 0.81 -4.24
CA GLN A 346 -1.83 0.49 -4.43
C GLN A 346 -2.56 0.49 -3.09
N THR A 347 -3.55 1.36 -2.99
CA THR A 347 -4.54 1.38 -1.91
C THR A 347 -5.89 0.92 -2.46
N ALA A 348 -6.96 1.05 -1.69
CA ALA A 348 -8.26 0.65 -2.17
C ALA A 348 -9.24 1.82 -2.25
N PRO A 349 -10.15 1.81 -3.23
CA PRO A 349 -11.23 2.77 -3.30
C PRO A 349 -12.34 2.43 -2.28
N LEU A 350 -13.11 3.44 -1.91
CA LEU A 350 -14.43 3.25 -1.34
C LEU A 350 -15.35 2.72 -2.45
N THR A 351 -16.10 1.66 -2.16
CA THR A 351 -17.03 1.07 -3.13
C THR A 351 -18.45 1.15 -2.63
N ASN A 352 -19.40 1.18 -3.56
CA ASN A 352 -20.84 1.21 -3.26
C ASN A 352 -21.43 -0.18 -2.97
N GLY A 353 -20.58 -1.13 -2.53
CA GLY A 353 -20.99 -2.54 -2.38
C GLY A 353 -21.06 -3.30 -3.70
N SER A 354 -20.64 -2.70 -4.82
CA SER A 354 -20.61 -3.33 -6.14
C SER A 354 -19.42 -4.27 -6.35
N SER A 355 -18.46 -4.30 -5.43
CA SER A 355 -17.27 -5.14 -5.51
C SER A 355 -17.42 -6.37 -4.63
N LEU A 356 -17.08 -7.55 -5.19
CA LEU A 356 -16.91 -8.80 -4.43
C LEU A 356 -15.56 -8.86 -3.70
N LEU A 357 -14.65 -7.93 -3.99
CA LEU A 357 -13.43 -7.79 -3.24
C LEU A 357 -13.76 -7.21 -1.86
N ARG A 358 -13.13 -7.76 -0.83
CA ARG A 358 -13.30 -7.33 0.54
C ARG A 358 -13.10 -5.81 0.62
N PRO A 359 -14.09 -5.06 1.12
CA PRO A 359 -13.89 -3.63 1.33
C PRO A 359 -12.75 -3.45 2.35
N PHE A 360 -11.87 -2.50 2.06
CA PHE A 360 -10.85 -2.15 3.03
C PHE A 360 -11.53 -1.44 4.20
N GLY A 361 -11.24 -1.91 5.40
CA GLY A 361 -11.77 -1.36 6.63
C GLY A 361 -11.10 -0.05 7.04
N VAL A 362 -11.19 0.30 8.31
CA VAL A 362 -10.57 1.51 8.91
C VAL A 362 -9.03 1.50 8.72
N GLU A 363 -8.44 0.32 8.57
CA GLU A 363 -6.99 0.14 8.44
C GLU A 363 -6.35 0.97 7.31
N TRP A 364 -7.06 1.19 6.21
CA TRP A 364 -6.47 1.92 5.08
C TRP A 364 -6.21 3.39 5.36
N LYS A 365 -6.90 4.02 6.31
CA LYS A 365 -6.59 5.38 6.77
C LYS A 365 -5.22 5.44 7.44
N HIS A 366 -4.86 4.44 8.21
CA HIS A 366 -3.53 4.31 8.80
C HIS A 366 -2.47 4.08 7.71
N CYS A 367 -2.79 3.27 6.70
CA CYS A 367 -1.93 3.07 5.54
C CYS A 367 -1.68 4.38 4.77
N GLU A 368 -2.73 5.12 4.45
CA GLU A 368 -2.61 6.40 3.74
C GLU A 368 -1.85 7.44 4.58
N TYR A 369 -1.99 7.42 5.90
CA TYR A 369 -1.20 8.24 6.81
C TYR A 369 0.30 7.89 6.73
N GLU A 370 0.69 6.62 6.84
CA GLU A 370 2.10 6.20 6.75
C GLU A 370 2.73 6.51 5.38
N LEU A 371 1.95 6.41 4.32
CA LEU A 371 2.40 6.72 2.96
C LEU A 371 2.57 8.22 2.71
N SER A 372 1.90 9.10 3.47
CA SER A 372 1.86 10.54 3.21
C SER A 372 2.48 11.41 4.31
N ARG A 373 2.60 10.93 5.56
CA ARG A 373 3.15 11.73 6.67
C ARG A 373 4.59 12.17 6.42
N PRO A 374 5.06 13.26 7.07
CA PRO A 374 6.49 13.59 7.10
C PRO A 374 7.32 12.40 7.62
N LEU A 375 8.38 12.03 6.92
CA LEU A 375 9.18 10.84 7.23
C LEU A 375 10.66 11.08 6.89
N ALA A 376 11.41 11.64 7.81
CA ALA A 376 12.88 11.82 7.75
C ALA A 376 13.42 12.41 6.42
N GLY A 377 12.59 13.19 5.70
CA GLY A 377 12.92 13.80 4.40
C GLY A 377 12.47 12.98 3.18
N HIS A 378 11.96 11.76 3.35
CA HIS A 378 11.41 10.98 2.23
C HIS A 378 10.11 11.60 1.71
N PRO A 379 9.94 11.72 0.39
CA PRO A 379 8.71 12.25 -0.18
C PRO A 379 7.49 11.34 0.13
N PRO A 380 6.27 11.90 0.15
CA PRO A 380 5.05 11.10 0.22
C PRO A 380 4.90 10.23 -1.02
N VAL A 381 4.38 9.03 -0.84
CA VAL A 381 4.07 8.10 -1.94
C VAL A 381 2.79 8.54 -2.64
N MET A 382 2.69 8.38 -3.95
CA MET A 382 1.43 8.56 -4.66
C MET A 382 0.54 7.34 -4.44
N MET A 383 -0.57 7.54 -3.75
CA MET A 383 -1.52 6.50 -3.38
C MET A 383 -2.46 6.21 -4.55
N ALA A 384 -2.39 5.00 -5.10
CA ALA A 384 -3.23 4.57 -6.20
C ALA A 384 -4.47 3.83 -5.67
N ARG A 385 -5.63 4.49 -5.64
CA ARG A 385 -6.89 3.82 -5.32
C ARG A 385 -7.32 2.96 -6.48
N ALA A 386 -7.18 1.65 -6.34
CA ALA A 386 -7.42 0.65 -7.37
C ALA A 386 -8.12 -0.61 -6.82
N GLY A 387 -8.83 -1.31 -7.71
CA GLY A 387 -9.61 -2.50 -7.35
C GLY A 387 -11.07 -2.16 -7.00
N GLY A 388 -11.91 -2.07 -8.03
CA GLY A 388 -13.34 -1.73 -7.88
C GLY A 388 -13.69 -0.26 -8.05
N LEU A 389 -12.74 0.59 -8.45
CA LEU A 389 -13.02 1.97 -8.82
C LEU A 389 -13.77 2.04 -10.15
N ASP A 390 -14.85 2.83 -10.19
CA ASP A 390 -15.66 3.04 -11.39
C ASP A 390 -16.35 4.41 -11.40
N GLN A 391 -17.11 4.69 -12.46
CA GLN A 391 -17.80 5.95 -12.67
C GLN A 391 -18.87 6.25 -11.61
N GLY A 392 -19.43 5.22 -10.98
CA GLY A 392 -20.46 5.38 -9.94
C GLY A 392 -19.89 5.67 -8.56
N ASN A 393 -18.62 5.30 -8.29
CA ASN A 393 -18.01 5.50 -6.99
C ASN A 393 -16.87 6.52 -6.97
N ILE A 394 -16.42 7.01 -8.12
CA ILE A 394 -15.33 7.99 -8.18
C ILE A 394 -15.63 9.27 -7.41
N ILE A 395 -16.87 9.78 -7.47
CA ILE A 395 -17.26 11.01 -6.75
C ILE A 395 -17.14 10.80 -5.24
N LEU A 396 -17.56 9.64 -4.72
CA LEU A 396 -17.38 9.26 -3.32
C LEU A 396 -15.91 9.29 -2.91
N ASN A 397 -15.04 8.74 -3.75
CA ASN A 397 -13.60 8.72 -3.50
C ASN A 397 -12.99 10.13 -3.54
N LEU A 398 -13.41 10.98 -4.45
CA LEU A 398 -12.97 12.38 -4.53
C LEU A 398 -13.39 13.19 -3.31
N LEU A 399 -14.63 13.02 -2.84
CA LEU A 399 -15.13 13.66 -1.62
C LEU A 399 -14.36 13.21 -0.38
N ASP A 400 -14.03 11.93 -0.30
CA ASP A 400 -13.26 11.37 0.83
C ASP A 400 -11.82 11.93 0.88
N VAL A 401 -11.08 11.91 -0.24
CA VAL A 401 -9.69 12.39 -0.26
C VAL A 401 -9.55 13.90 -0.12
N ALA A 402 -10.55 14.67 -0.54
CA ALA A 402 -10.55 16.11 -0.35
C ALA A 402 -10.54 16.51 1.14
N ASN A 403 -11.07 15.64 2.01
CA ASN A 403 -11.08 15.81 3.45
C ASN A 403 -9.89 15.13 4.17
N GLY A 404 -9.02 14.45 3.43
CA GLY A 404 -7.90 13.68 3.95
C GLY A 404 -6.52 14.26 3.60
N ALA A 405 -5.64 13.42 3.01
CA ALA A 405 -4.25 13.78 2.66
C ALA A 405 -4.13 14.74 1.46
N GLY A 406 -5.25 15.15 0.87
CA GLY A 406 -5.31 16.04 -0.29
C GLY A 406 -5.20 15.32 -1.63
N ILE A 407 -5.93 15.81 -2.63
CA ILE A 407 -6.06 15.19 -3.96
C ILE A 407 -4.70 14.97 -4.64
N ALA A 408 -3.74 15.85 -4.39
CA ALA A 408 -2.42 15.81 -5.00
C ALA A 408 -1.62 14.52 -4.70
N ASN A 409 -1.94 13.82 -3.62
CA ASN A 409 -1.27 12.57 -3.25
C ASN A 409 -1.94 11.31 -3.83
N TYR A 410 -2.98 11.46 -4.67
CA TYR A 410 -3.75 10.31 -5.15
C TYR A 410 -3.73 10.17 -6.67
N LEU A 411 -3.71 8.91 -7.10
CA LEU A 411 -4.05 8.45 -8.44
C LEU A 411 -5.33 7.61 -8.36
N PHE A 412 -6.31 7.91 -9.20
CA PHE A 412 -7.54 7.13 -9.31
C PHE A 412 -7.40 6.16 -10.48
N LEU A 413 -7.22 4.87 -10.17
CA LEU A 413 -6.80 3.85 -11.12
C LEU A 413 -7.95 2.86 -11.39
N ALA A 414 -8.54 2.95 -12.57
CA ALA A 414 -9.69 2.14 -12.98
C ALA A 414 -9.31 1.14 -14.09
N GLY A 415 -9.63 -0.14 -13.91
CA GLY A 415 -9.41 -1.20 -14.92
C GLY A 415 -10.62 -1.39 -15.83
N SER A 416 -11.48 -2.36 -15.53
CA SER A 416 -12.67 -2.69 -16.33
C SER A 416 -13.66 -1.53 -16.48
N ALA A 417 -13.65 -0.56 -15.58
CA ALA A 417 -14.46 0.64 -15.71
C ALA A 417 -14.02 1.54 -16.88
N VAL A 418 -12.79 1.42 -17.32
CA VAL A 418 -12.28 2.09 -18.53
C VAL A 418 -12.32 1.12 -19.71
N ASN A 419 -11.63 -0.01 -19.61
CA ASN A 419 -11.41 -0.92 -20.74
C ASN A 419 -12.59 -1.84 -21.05
N GLY A 420 -13.58 -1.96 -20.17
CA GLY A 420 -14.74 -2.84 -20.33
C GLY A 420 -16.02 -2.16 -20.82
N ILE A 421 -15.99 -0.86 -21.12
CA ILE A 421 -17.13 -0.14 -21.69
C ILE A 421 -17.23 -0.45 -23.17
N LYS A 422 -18.46 -0.71 -23.64
CA LYS A 422 -18.72 -1.05 -25.05
C LYS A 422 -19.33 0.13 -25.79
N ASN A 423 -18.92 0.27 -27.05
CA ASN A 423 -19.53 1.18 -28.01
C ASN A 423 -20.90 0.67 -28.47
N PRO A 424 -21.67 1.43 -29.27
CA PRO A 424 -22.97 0.98 -29.80
C PRO A 424 -22.93 -0.27 -30.68
N LEU A 425 -21.76 -0.65 -31.21
CA LEU A 425 -21.56 -1.87 -31.98
C LEU A 425 -21.29 -3.10 -31.09
N GLY A 426 -21.18 -2.91 -29.78
CA GLY A 426 -20.91 -3.98 -28.83
C GLY A 426 -19.41 -4.30 -28.62
N GLU A 427 -18.52 -3.50 -29.21
CA GLU A 427 -17.07 -3.65 -29.11
C GLU A 427 -16.53 -2.88 -27.91
N TYR A 428 -15.49 -3.39 -27.26
CA TYR A 428 -14.82 -2.68 -26.17
C TYR A 428 -14.15 -1.39 -26.67
N ASP A 429 -14.41 -0.30 -25.93
CA ASP A 429 -13.94 1.04 -26.30
C ASP A 429 -13.40 1.77 -25.05
N PRO A 430 -12.11 1.64 -24.76
CA PRO A 430 -11.45 2.32 -23.64
C PRO A 430 -11.59 3.85 -23.68
N ALA A 431 -11.71 4.45 -24.86
CA ALA A 431 -11.87 5.90 -24.99
C ALA A 431 -13.20 6.38 -24.42
N ILE A 432 -14.28 5.61 -24.62
CA ILE A 432 -15.59 5.92 -23.98
C ILE A 432 -15.48 5.79 -22.46
N GLY A 433 -14.79 4.75 -21.95
CA GLY A 433 -14.59 4.55 -20.52
C GLY A 433 -13.77 5.68 -19.90
N ALA A 434 -12.70 6.13 -20.55
CA ALA A 434 -11.88 7.25 -20.13
C ALA A 434 -12.67 8.57 -20.12
N GLU A 435 -13.45 8.83 -21.15
CA GLU A 435 -14.32 10.00 -21.24
C GLU A 435 -15.40 9.97 -20.15
N ALA A 436 -15.96 8.82 -19.84
CA ALA A 436 -16.93 8.66 -18.75
C ALA A 436 -16.33 9.03 -17.38
N MET A 437 -15.07 8.67 -17.12
CA MET A 437 -14.36 9.10 -15.90
C MET A 437 -14.17 10.62 -15.87
N ARG A 438 -13.83 11.24 -17.03
CA ARG A 438 -13.73 12.70 -17.14
C ARG A 438 -15.06 13.38 -16.88
N GLN A 439 -16.15 12.84 -17.38
CA GLN A 439 -17.49 13.39 -17.17
C GLN A 439 -17.94 13.23 -15.69
N ALA A 440 -17.60 12.13 -15.04
CA ALA A 440 -17.83 11.96 -13.60
C ALA A 440 -17.03 12.98 -12.75
N LEU A 441 -15.79 13.29 -13.14
CA LEU A 441 -15.02 14.37 -12.53
C LEU A 441 -15.70 15.74 -12.73
N GLN A 442 -16.27 15.99 -13.89
CA GLN A 442 -17.02 17.23 -14.13
C GLN A 442 -18.20 17.36 -13.17
N VAL A 443 -18.99 16.28 -12.99
CA VAL A 443 -20.12 16.26 -12.04
C VAL A 443 -19.65 16.56 -10.60
N TYR A 444 -18.49 16.01 -10.18
CA TYR A 444 -17.88 16.34 -8.89
C TYR A 444 -17.54 17.83 -8.78
N ARG A 445 -16.90 18.41 -9.80
CA ARG A 445 -16.50 19.82 -9.84
C ARG A 445 -17.70 20.77 -9.83
N ASP A 446 -18.78 20.37 -10.45
CA ASP A 446 -20.06 21.15 -10.46
C ASP A 446 -20.75 21.11 -9.08
N GLY A 447 -20.26 20.31 -8.14
CA GLY A 447 -20.79 20.24 -6.77
C GLY A 447 -22.22 19.68 -6.68
N VAL A 448 -22.65 18.93 -7.69
CA VAL A 448 -24.03 18.41 -7.78
C VAL A 448 -24.31 17.39 -6.67
N PHE A 449 -23.31 16.57 -6.34
CA PHE A 449 -23.41 15.57 -5.29
C PHE A 449 -22.39 15.87 -4.19
N THR A 450 -22.87 16.26 -3.02
CA THR A 450 -22.05 16.45 -1.81
C THR A 450 -21.88 15.17 -1.00
N ARG A 451 -22.71 14.17 -1.29
CA ARG A 451 -22.67 12.82 -0.77
C ARG A 451 -23.17 11.86 -1.84
N ILE A 452 -22.50 10.76 -2.02
CA ILE A 452 -22.91 9.70 -2.96
C ILE A 452 -22.75 8.33 -2.26
N ASP A 453 -23.75 7.48 -2.43
CA ASP A 453 -23.73 6.06 -2.08
C ASP A 453 -24.51 5.26 -3.14
N ALA A 454 -24.70 3.97 -2.91
CA ALA A 454 -25.38 3.09 -3.87
C ALA A 454 -26.79 3.58 -4.28
N SER A 455 -27.49 4.33 -3.42
CA SER A 455 -28.82 4.86 -3.70
C SER A 455 -28.82 6.02 -4.71
N HIS A 456 -27.68 6.69 -4.89
CA HIS A 456 -27.55 7.86 -5.78
C HIS A 456 -27.11 7.50 -7.20
N ILE A 457 -26.84 6.22 -7.50
CA ILE A 457 -26.36 5.83 -8.85
C ILE A 457 -27.39 6.13 -9.94
N GLN A 458 -28.68 5.89 -9.66
CA GLN A 458 -29.77 6.21 -10.59
C GLN A 458 -29.91 7.72 -10.80
N ASP A 459 -29.74 8.51 -9.75
CA ASP A 459 -29.78 9.97 -9.83
C ASP A 459 -28.60 10.50 -10.64
N LEU A 460 -27.40 9.94 -10.43
CA LEU A 460 -26.20 10.27 -11.20
C LEU A 460 -26.38 9.95 -12.69
N LYS A 461 -26.98 8.80 -13.02
CA LYS A 461 -27.30 8.44 -14.41
C LYS A 461 -28.30 9.41 -15.02
N SER A 462 -29.37 9.73 -14.28
CA SER A 462 -30.41 10.67 -14.73
C SER A 462 -29.82 12.06 -14.97
N TYR A 463 -29.00 12.54 -14.07
CA TYR A 463 -28.26 13.80 -14.23
C TYR A 463 -27.35 13.78 -15.47
N ALA A 464 -26.57 12.73 -15.64
CA ALA A 464 -25.68 12.58 -16.79
C ALA A 464 -26.46 12.63 -18.11
N TYR A 465 -27.58 11.92 -18.18
CA TYR A 465 -28.43 11.92 -19.38
C TYR A 465 -29.01 13.31 -19.68
N GLN A 466 -29.57 13.99 -18.67
CA GLN A 466 -30.19 15.32 -18.81
C GLN A 466 -29.17 16.39 -19.22
N ASN A 467 -27.91 16.26 -18.84
CA ASN A 467 -26.88 17.23 -19.12
C ASN A 467 -25.95 16.82 -20.30
N GLY A 468 -26.36 15.83 -21.11
CA GLY A 468 -25.63 15.43 -22.30
C GLY A 468 -24.28 14.74 -22.02
N LEU A 469 -24.05 14.23 -20.80
CA LEU A 469 -22.86 13.48 -20.40
C LEU A 469 -23.00 12.02 -20.86
N GLN A 470 -22.98 11.84 -22.18
CA GLN A 470 -23.37 10.57 -22.81
C GLN A 470 -22.46 9.40 -22.44
N ALA A 471 -21.15 9.61 -22.38
CA ALA A 471 -20.21 8.55 -22.00
C ALA A 471 -20.44 8.07 -20.56
N LEU A 472 -20.67 9.00 -19.62
CA LEU A 472 -21.00 8.68 -18.23
C LEU A 472 -22.33 7.92 -18.13
N SER A 473 -23.37 8.39 -18.79
CA SER A 473 -24.68 7.72 -18.80
C SER A 473 -24.59 6.30 -19.37
N THR A 474 -23.84 6.11 -20.45
CA THR A 474 -23.57 4.79 -21.07
C THR A 474 -22.82 3.88 -20.11
N ALA A 475 -21.75 4.35 -19.49
CA ALA A 475 -20.92 3.57 -18.58
C ALA A 475 -21.73 3.13 -17.35
N LEU A 476 -22.52 4.03 -16.73
CA LEU A 476 -23.38 3.70 -15.58
C LEU A 476 -24.44 2.66 -15.96
N ALA A 477 -25.07 2.81 -17.14
CA ALA A 477 -26.05 1.84 -17.62
C ALA A 477 -25.44 0.43 -17.76
N GLN A 478 -24.26 0.32 -18.37
CA GLN A 478 -23.61 -0.98 -18.59
C GLN A 478 -23.10 -1.61 -17.29
N ARG A 479 -22.57 -0.82 -16.37
CA ARG A 479 -21.97 -1.37 -15.14
C ARG A 479 -22.98 -1.72 -14.07
N TYR A 480 -24.05 -0.95 -13.95
CA TYR A 480 -25.05 -1.15 -12.89
C TYR A 480 -26.35 -1.77 -13.39
N HIS A 481 -26.42 -2.12 -14.69
CA HIS A 481 -27.59 -2.74 -15.31
C HIS A 481 -28.89 -1.96 -15.11
N ILE A 482 -28.83 -0.61 -15.21
CA ILE A 482 -29.93 0.32 -14.94
C ILE A 482 -30.27 1.19 -16.16
#